data_0af3a1d2bd2c6352f5e7bcaa8ef49e3e
#
_entry.id   0af3a1d2bd2c6352f5e7bcaa8ef49e3e
#
_cell.length_a   1.000
_cell.length_b   1.000
_cell.length_c   1.000
_cell.angle_alpha   90.00
_cell.angle_beta   90.00
_cell.angle_gamma   90.00
#
_symmetry.space_group_name_H-M   'P 1'
#
loop_
_entity.id
_entity.type
_entity.pdbx_description
1 polymer ?
#
loop_
_entity_poly.entity_id
_entity_poly.type
_entity_poly.pdbx_seq_one_letter_code
_entity_poly.pdbx_strand_id
1 'polypeptide(L)'
;MLFLFRMRILTGDPANGQKQLLHLILGKLFSSVYVHNSIISFIFVDKQRIVNISNMKVLKTALLFLMCVSFSFSCKEGVKEVRVLKLAHGLPPSHSVHLGLLYMNERLKELSGGKMSMDIYSSAQLGSENQCIELLQIGSLDITKVSSAALEGFADPFKVFGIPYLFRSREQFFEVLDGSVGKQILGSTEPYWFRGLAYFDSGARSFYTVNKQIRTPEDLKGLKIRVQKSPIAVEMMKTFGGSATPVDWGELYTALQSNVVDGAENNTPSVTTAFHHEVVKYYSVNEHTMCPDVIIISLATWQKLTEQERNWLRQAADAAAIYQRKLWAEQEKQSLEEMEAHGVEIIYPDKQPFMDAAAPMIERFKNDPVFHDLIDQIQNTHEKDN
;
A
#
# COMPACT_ATOMS: atom_id res chain seq x y z
N MET A 1 -7.11 25.76 24.87
CA MET A 1 -7.17 27.18 25.20
C MET A 1 -7.92 27.86 24.05
N LEU A 2 -9.22 28.06 24.30
CA LEU A 2 -10.17 28.63 23.34
C LEU A 2 -9.93 30.14 23.19
N PHE A 3 -9.83 30.64 21.95
CA PHE A 3 -10.02 32.06 21.68
C PHE A 3 -11.29 32.24 20.86
N LEU A 4 -12.34 32.64 21.55
CA LEU A 4 -13.57 33.16 20.99
C LEU A 4 -13.35 34.63 20.61
N PHE A 5 -13.39 34.95 19.31
CA PHE A 5 -13.50 36.33 18.87
C PHE A 5 -14.97 36.67 18.65
N ARG A 6 -15.48 37.48 19.56
CA ARG A 6 -16.84 38.03 19.55
C ARG A 6 -16.85 39.27 18.65
N MET A 7 -17.45 39.16 17.48
CA MET A 7 -17.68 40.29 16.59
C MET A 7 -18.91 41.08 17.09
N ARG A 8 -18.67 42.29 17.54
CA ARG A 8 -19.70 43.26 17.97
C ARG A 8 -20.12 44.07 16.71
N ILE A 9 -21.33 43.83 16.25
CA ILE A 9 -21.92 44.63 15.15
C ILE A 9 -22.39 45.95 15.77
N LEU A 10 -21.75 47.03 15.39
CA LEU A 10 -22.26 48.40 15.63
C LEU A 10 -23.15 48.81 14.46
N THR A 11 -24.37 49.18 14.78
CA THR A 11 -25.38 49.70 13.88
C THR A 11 -24.96 51.07 13.39
N GLY A 12 -24.73 51.21 12.07
CA GLY A 12 -24.46 52.43 11.38
C GLY A 12 -25.09 52.38 9.98
N ASP A 13 -25.65 53.48 9.56
CA ASP A 13 -26.39 53.81 8.37
C ASP A 13 -26.04 52.99 7.07
N PRO A 14 -27.03 52.34 6.42
CA PRO A 14 -26.81 51.47 5.27
C PRO A 14 -26.20 52.14 4.01
N ALA A 15 -26.28 53.47 3.89
CA ALA A 15 -25.75 54.19 2.76
C ALA A 15 -24.22 54.32 2.75
N ASN A 16 -23.54 54.17 3.88
CA ASN A 16 -22.10 54.32 4.01
C ASN A 16 -21.35 52.97 3.85
N GLY A 17 -22.02 51.86 4.12
CA GLY A 17 -21.46 50.48 3.96
C GLY A 17 -21.23 50.10 2.49
N GLN A 18 -22.14 50.51 1.60
CA GLN A 18 -22.01 50.20 0.17
C GLN A 18 -20.88 51.00 -0.52
N LYS A 19 -20.58 52.22 -0.10
CA LYS A 19 -19.44 53.00 -0.62
C LYS A 19 -18.10 52.43 -0.19
N GLN A 20 -17.97 51.93 1.04
CA GLN A 20 -16.71 51.28 1.50
C GLN A 20 -16.48 49.92 0.83
N LEU A 21 -17.54 49.14 0.59
CA LEU A 21 -17.42 47.87 -0.13
C LEU A 21 -17.02 48.07 -1.59
N LEU A 22 -17.58 49.12 -2.24
CA LEU A 22 -17.23 49.48 -3.64
C LEU A 22 -15.78 49.94 -3.75
N HIS A 23 -15.25 50.71 -2.78
CA HIS A 23 -13.84 51.13 -2.75
C HIS A 23 -12.87 49.94 -2.49
N LEU A 24 -13.29 48.95 -1.70
CA LEU A 24 -12.47 47.73 -1.45
C LEU A 24 -12.43 46.80 -2.67
N ILE A 25 -13.54 46.68 -3.39
CA ILE A 25 -13.62 45.89 -4.64
C ILE A 25 -12.85 46.58 -5.79
N LEU A 26 -12.98 47.88 -5.95
CA LEU A 26 -12.25 48.64 -6.95
C LEU A 26 -10.73 48.68 -6.64
N GLY A 27 -10.34 48.80 -5.37
CA GLY A 27 -8.92 48.77 -4.96
C GLY A 27 -8.23 47.45 -5.26
N LYS A 28 -8.93 46.29 -5.15
CA LYS A 28 -8.38 44.97 -5.51
C LYS A 28 -8.39 44.70 -7.03
N LEU A 29 -9.29 45.30 -7.77
CA LEU A 29 -9.30 45.22 -9.25
C LEU A 29 -8.17 46.04 -9.88
N PHE A 30 -7.77 47.15 -9.27
CA PHE A 30 -6.66 48.00 -9.78
C PHE A 30 -5.27 47.46 -9.41
N SER A 31 -5.10 46.70 -8.38
CA SER A 31 -3.79 46.09 -8.05
C SER A 31 -3.40 44.89 -8.94
N SER A 32 -4.37 44.30 -9.66
CA SER A 32 -4.12 43.17 -10.60
C SER A 32 -3.79 43.62 -12.03
N VAL A 33 -3.87 44.92 -12.33
CA VAL A 33 -3.65 45.48 -13.70
C VAL A 33 -2.23 46.09 -13.86
N TYR A 34 -1.36 45.99 -12.82
CA TYR A 34 -0.04 46.66 -12.88
C TYR A 34 1.11 45.81 -13.49
N VAL A 35 0.80 44.69 -14.17
CA VAL A 35 1.85 43.82 -14.78
C VAL A 35 1.80 43.84 -16.34
N HIS A 36 0.95 44.63 -17.01
CA HIS A 36 0.93 44.67 -18.48
C HIS A 36 0.99 46.06 -19.07
N ASN A 37 1.85 46.93 -18.53
CA ASN A 37 2.04 48.29 -19.00
C ASN A 37 3.17 48.46 -20.05
N SER A 38 3.25 47.57 -21.07
CA SER A 38 4.18 47.74 -22.19
C SER A 38 3.53 47.82 -23.58
N ILE A 39 2.22 47.68 -23.68
CA ILE A 39 1.54 47.69 -25.00
C ILE A 39 0.60 48.91 -25.21
N ILE A 40 0.26 49.66 -24.16
CA ILE A 40 -0.68 50.78 -24.26
C ILE A 40 0.04 52.13 -24.56
N SER A 41 1.37 52.17 -24.53
CA SER A 41 2.11 53.43 -24.83
C SER A 41 2.31 53.75 -26.30
N PHE A 42 1.74 52.99 -27.24
CA PHE A 42 1.97 53.23 -28.68
C PHE A 42 0.76 53.84 -29.43
N ILE A 43 -0.30 54.28 -28.76
CA ILE A 43 -1.51 54.83 -29.43
C ILE A 43 -1.76 56.32 -29.09
N PHE A 44 -0.91 57.01 -28.34
CA PHE A 44 -1.13 58.44 -28.00
C PHE A 44 0.05 59.33 -28.41
N VAL A 45 0.35 59.34 -29.70
CA VAL A 45 1.03 60.50 -30.35
C VAL A 45 0.48 60.63 -31.78
N ASP A 46 -0.61 61.32 -31.96
CA ASP A 46 -0.75 62.33 -32.99
C ASP A 46 -2.00 63.22 -32.73
N LYS A 47 -1.72 64.42 -32.34
CA LYS A 47 -2.70 65.41 -31.90
C LYS A 47 -3.10 66.35 -33.08
N GLN A 48 -3.63 65.79 -34.16
CA GLN A 48 -4.34 66.61 -35.18
C GLN A 48 -5.07 65.75 -36.24
N ARG A 49 -6.01 64.92 -35.83
CA ARG A 49 -7.18 64.52 -36.66
C ARG A 49 -8.34 64.27 -35.75
N ILE A 50 -9.17 65.30 -35.53
CA ILE A 50 -10.49 65.14 -34.92
C ILE A 50 -11.33 64.36 -35.93
N VAL A 51 -11.35 63.03 -35.83
CA VAL A 51 -12.38 62.25 -36.49
C VAL A 51 -13.63 62.38 -35.64
N ASN A 52 -14.60 63.05 -36.17
CA ASN A 52 -15.90 63.25 -35.57
C ASN A 52 -16.65 61.92 -35.47
N ILE A 53 -16.48 61.20 -34.35
CA ILE A 53 -17.15 59.95 -34.12
C ILE A 53 -18.58 60.26 -33.67
N SER A 54 -19.44 60.58 -34.64
CA SER A 54 -20.88 60.83 -34.44
C SER A 54 -21.71 59.57 -34.18
N ASN A 55 -21.08 58.41 -33.88
CA ASN A 55 -21.78 57.20 -33.61
C ASN A 55 -21.26 56.49 -32.31
N MET A 56 -21.67 57.02 -31.18
CA MET A 56 -21.46 56.39 -29.88
C MET A 56 -21.96 54.94 -29.82
N LYS A 57 -22.81 54.50 -30.72
CA LYS A 57 -23.29 53.15 -30.90
C LYS A 57 -22.22 52.27 -31.47
N VAL A 58 -21.39 52.65 -32.42
CA VAL A 58 -20.32 51.89 -33.04
C VAL A 58 -19.20 51.65 -32.03
N LEU A 59 -18.83 52.66 -31.23
CA LEU A 59 -17.81 52.49 -30.17
C LEU A 59 -18.26 51.52 -29.06
N LYS A 60 -19.53 51.60 -28.66
CA LYS A 60 -20.10 50.67 -27.69
C LYS A 60 -20.13 49.22 -28.22
N THR A 61 -20.46 49.04 -29.50
CA THR A 61 -20.48 47.72 -30.14
C THR A 61 -19.07 47.13 -30.28
N ALA A 62 -18.07 47.97 -30.65
CA ALA A 62 -16.67 47.56 -30.74
C ALA A 62 -16.09 47.19 -29.36
N LEU A 63 -16.40 47.95 -28.30
CA LEU A 63 -15.99 47.62 -26.94
C LEU A 63 -16.66 46.34 -26.44
N LEU A 64 -17.95 46.13 -26.75
CA LEU A 64 -18.66 44.91 -26.41
C LEU A 64 -18.06 43.69 -27.14
N PHE A 65 -17.70 43.84 -28.40
CA PHE A 65 -17.07 42.78 -29.20
C PHE A 65 -15.66 42.45 -28.68
N LEU A 66 -14.87 43.47 -28.30
CA LEU A 66 -13.54 43.28 -27.68
C LEU A 66 -13.65 42.58 -26.32
N MET A 67 -14.69 42.90 -25.54
CA MET A 67 -14.97 42.27 -24.27
C MET A 67 -15.43 40.82 -24.45
N CYS A 68 -16.22 40.50 -25.46
CA CYS A 68 -16.61 39.12 -25.80
C CYS A 68 -15.42 38.29 -26.32
N VAL A 69 -14.51 38.88 -27.11
CA VAL A 69 -13.32 38.20 -27.62
C VAL A 69 -12.31 37.90 -26.47
N SER A 70 -12.15 38.81 -25.51
CA SER A 70 -11.29 38.58 -24.35
C SER A 70 -11.84 37.49 -23.41
N PHE A 71 -13.15 37.30 -23.34
CA PHE A 71 -13.77 36.16 -22.60
C PHE A 71 -13.59 34.80 -23.30
N SER A 72 -13.38 34.79 -24.62
CA SER A 72 -13.19 33.55 -25.39
C SER A 72 -11.79 32.99 -25.28
N PHE A 73 -10.79 33.77 -24.83
CA PHE A 73 -9.40 33.35 -24.59
C PHE A 73 -9.10 33.01 -23.12
N SER A 74 -10.09 32.90 -22.27
CA SER A 74 -9.90 32.23 -21.00
C SER A 74 -9.71 30.73 -21.29
N CYS A 75 -8.49 30.33 -21.68
CA CYS A 75 -8.04 28.95 -21.61
C CYS A 75 -8.32 28.51 -20.18
N LYS A 76 -9.39 27.75 -20.00
CA LYS A 76 -9.46 26.82 -18.87
C LYS A 76 -8.23 25.93 -19.05
N GLU A 77 -7.14 26.21 -18.35
CA GLU A 77 -6.29 25.10 -17.90
C GLU A 77 -7.25 24.22 -17.13
N GLY A 78 -7.71 23.18 -17.80
CA GLY A 78 -8.55 22.18 -17.15
C GLY A 78 -7.76 21.70 -15.96
N VAL A 79 -8.29 21.92 -14.76
CA VAL A 79 -7.78 21.26 -13.56
C VAL A 79 -7.64 19.80 -13.99
N LYS A 80 -6.39 19.33 -14.16
CA LYS A 80 -6.15 17.94 -14.51
C LYS A 80 -6.73 17.15 -13.37
N GLU A 81 -7.87 16.50 -13.62
CA GLU A 81 -8.54 15.70 -12.63
C GLU A 81 -7.58 14.55 -12.27
N VAL A 82 -6.98 14.64 -11.10
CA VAL A 82 -6.04 13.62 -10.60
C VAL A 82 -6.88 12.45 -10.10
N ARG A 83 -6.66 11.27 -10.68
CA ARG A 83 -7.25 10.05 -10.15
C ARG A 83 -6.47 9.60 -8.92
N VAL A 84 -7.10 9.71 -7.76
CA VAL A 84 -6.53 9.26 -6.49
C VAL A 84 -7.08 7.88 -6.14
N LEU A 85 -6.19 6.90 -6.00
CA LEU A 85 -6.53 5.53 -5.57
C LEU A 85 -6.31 5.40 -4.06
N LYS A 86 -7.25 4.80 -3.34
CA LYS A 86 -7.10 4.48 -1.92
C LYS A 86 -6.37 3.16 -1.77
N LEU A 87 -5.25 3.18 -1.03
CA LEU A 87 -4.46 1.99 -0.71
C LEU A 87 -4.42 1.79 0.81
N ALA A 88 -4.72 0.58 1.30
CA ALA A 88 -4.66 0.25 2.72
C ALA A 88 -3.69 -0.89 3.02
N HIS A 89 -3.10 -0.89 4.23
CA HIS A 89 -2.33 -2.01 4.76
C HIS A 89 -2.22 -1.98 6.29
N GLY A 90 -1.87 -3.12 6.90
CA GLY A 90 -1.82 -3.29 8.35
C GLY A 90 -0.53 -2.84 9.04
N LEU A 91 0.55 -2.59 8.30
CA LEU A 91 1.89 -2.37 8.85
C LEU A 91 2.15 -0.90 9.20
N PRO A 92 3.05 -0.60 10.16
CA PRO A 92 3.36 0.78 10.53
C PRO A 92 4.20 1.50 9.47
N PRO A 93 4.27 2.85 9.52
CA PRO A 93 5.05 3.65 8.55
C PRO A 93 6.55 3.38 8.51
N SER A 94 7.14 2.86 9.58
CA SER A 94 8.56 2.49 9.66
C SER A 94 8.91 1.19 8.92
N HIS A 95 7.92 0.40 8.55
CA HIS A 95 8.12 -0.89 7.90
C HIS A 95 8.52 -0.74 6.43
N SER A 96 9.49 -1.54 5.95
CA SER A 96 9.97 -1.51 4.55
C SER A 96 8.88 -1.68 3.50
N VAL A 97 7.82 -2.40 3.82
CA VAL A 97 6.63 -2.54 2.95
C VAL A 97 5.94 -1.17 2.77
N HIS A 98 5.74 -0.38 3.83
CA HIS A 98 5.16 0.96 3.72
C HIS A 98 6.04 1.87 2.84
N LEU A 99 7.36 1.84 3.06
CA LEU A 99 8.31 2.60 2.26
C LEU A 99 8.28 2.18 0.78
N GLY A 100 8.12 0.88 0.51
CA GLY A 100 7.91 0.36 -0.85
C GLY A 100 6.62 0.88 -1.49
N LEU A 101 5.53 0.98 -0.73
CA LEU A 101 4.25 1.53 -1.21
C LEU A 101 4.31 3.05 -1.44
N LEU A 102 5.05 3.80 -0.61
CA LEU A 102 5.34 5.22 -0.87
C LEU A 102 6.12 5.38 -2.19
N TYR A 103 7.13 4.55 -2.42
CA TYR A 103 7.88 4.55 -3.67
C TYR A 103 6.97 4.20 -4.87
N MET A 104 6.06 3.22 -4.72
CA MET A 104 5.05 2.91 -5.75
C MET A 104 4.21 4.14 -6.11
N ASN A 105 3.77 4.92 -5.13
CA ASN A 105 3.02 6.15 -5.34
C ASN A 105 3.83 7.21 -6.10
N GLU A 106 5.09 7.43 -5.72
CA GLU A 106 5.96 8.37 -6.42
C GLU A 106 6.20 7.94 -7.88
N ARG A 107 6.48 6.66 -8.10
CA ARG A 107 6.61 6.12 -9.47
C ARG A 107 5.33 6.27 -10.30
N LEU A 108 4.17 6.05 -9.69
CA LEU A 108 2.87 6.22 -10.35
C LEU A 108 2.65 7.69 -10.75
N LYS A 109 2.96 8.64 -9.86
CA LYS A 109 2.89 10.09 -10.15
C LYS A 109 3.82 10.47 -11.32
N GLU A 110 5.05 10.00 -11.30
CA GLU A 110 6.03 10.26 -12.36
C GLU A 110 5.57 9.70 -13.71
N LEU A 111 5.23 8.41 -13.77
CA LEU A 111 4.79 7.73 -14.99
C LEU A 111 3.53 8.35 -15.60
N SER A 112 2.60 8.77 -14.74
CA SER A 112 1.34 9.38 -15.17
C SER A 112 1.43 10.88 -15.47
N GLY A 113 2.58 11.51 -15.21
CA GLY A 113 2.71 12.98 -15.29
C GLY A 113 1.76 13.71 -14.32
N GLY A 114 1.59 13.15 -13.12
CA GLY A 114 0.73 13.66 -12.05
C GLY A 114 -0.77 13.41 -12.25
N LYS A 115 -1.17 12.57 -13.21
CA LYS A 115 -2.59 12.24 -13.45
C LYS A 115 -3.13 11.18 -12.50
N MET A 116 -2.26 10.38 -11.87
CA MET A 116 -2.63 9.36 -10.90
C MET A 116 -1.75 9.48 -9.65
N SER A 117 -2.36 9.19 -8.50
CA SER A 117 -1.67 9.09 -7.21
C SER A 117 -2.40 8.12 -6.30
N MET A 118 -1.83 7.84 -5.13
CA MET A 118 -2.44 7.00 -4.10
C MET A 118 -2.48 7.72 -2.76
N ASP A 119 -3.61 7.58 -2.05
CA ASP A 119 -3.72 7.89 -0.63
C ASP A 119 -3.49 6.58 0.15
N ILE A 120 -2.44 6.55 0.98
CA ILE A 120 -2.00 5.33 1.67
C ILE A 120 -2.42 5.38 3.14
N TYR A 121 -3.24 4.42 3.54
CA TYR A 121 -3.75 4.20 4.89
C TYR A 121 -2.99 3.04 5.53
N SER A 122 -2.03 3.36 6.41
CA SER A 122 -1.18 2.40 7.13
C SER A 122 -1.80 1.96 8.46
N SER A 123 -1.12 1.06 9.18
CA SER A 123 -1.44 0.68 10.58
C SER A 123 -2.88 0.23 10.79
N ALA A 124 -3.42 -0.52 9.82
CA ALA A 124 -4.79 -1.06 9.85
C ALA A 124 -5.90 -0.01 10.04
N GLN A 125 -5.69 1.26 9.61
CA GLN A 125 -6.68 2.33 9.72
C GLN A 125 -8.02 1.99 9.04
N LEU A 126 -8.02 1.15 8.01
CA LEU A 126 -9.22 0.71 7.30
C LEU A 126 -9.64 -0.72 7.67
N GLY A 127 -9.05 -1.30 8.72
CA GLY A 127 -9.36 -2.62 9.22
C GLY A 127 -8.26 -3.66 9.01
N SER A 128 -8.56 -4.90 9.37
CA SER A 128 -7.67 -6.07 9.17
C SER A 128 -7.50 -6.39 7.69
N GLU A 129 -6.53 -7.27 7.36
CA GLU A 129 -6.29 -7.69 5.97
C GLU A 129 -7.56 -8.28 5.33
N ASN A 130 -8.29 -9.15 6.03
CA ASN A 130 -9.53 -9.74 5.52
C ASN A 130 -10.61 -8.67 5.27
N GLN A 131 -10.77 -7.72 6.18
CA GLN A 131 -11.71 -6.60 5.98
C GLN A 131 -11.30 -5.73 4.78
N CYS A 132 -10.01 -5.48 4.57
CA CYS A 132 -9.52 -4.78 3.39
C CYS A 132 -9.80 -5.55 2.09
N ILE A 133 -9.65 -6.89 2.08
CA ILE A 133 -10.01 -7.73 0.93
C ILE A 133 -11.52 -7.61 0.65
N GLU A 134 -12.37 -7.69 1.66
CA GLU A 134 -13.82 -7.52 1.51
C GLU A 134 -14.18 -6.12 0.97
N LEU A 135 -13.52 -5.05 1.46
CA LEU A 135 -13.70 -3.69 0.93
C LEU A 135 -13.28 -3.57 -0.54
N LEU A 136 -12.24 -4.31 -0.96
CA LEU A 136 -11.84 -4.39 -2.36
C LEU A 136 -12.92 -5.07 -3.22
N GLN A 137 -13.46 -6.20 -2.74
CA GLN A 137 -14.48 -6.96 -3.47
C GLN A 137 -15.72 -6.12 -3.76
N ILE A 138 -16.15 -5.29 -2.82
CA ILE A 138 -17.29 -4.38 -3.00
C ILE A 138 -16.93 -3.04 -3.66
N GLY A 139 -15.64 -2.81 -4.00
CA GLY A 139 -15.17 -1.60 -4.67
C GLY A 139 -15.13 -0.34 -3.80
N SER A 140 -15.14 -0.47 -2.47
CA SER A 140 -15.03 0.64 -1.51
C SER A 140 -13.57 1.03 -1.23
N LEU A 141 -12.63 0.11 -1.48
CA LEU A 141 -11.19 0.29 -1.46
C LEU A 141 -10.62 -0.05 -2.84
N ASP A 142 -9.62 0.70 -3.31
CA ASP A 142 -9.04 0.48 -4.62
C ASP A 142 -7.92 -0.57 -4.59
N ILE A 143 -6.97 -0.43 -3.66
CA ILE A 143 -5.78 -1.27 -3.55
C ILE A 143 -5.57 -1.66 -2.09
N THR A 144 -5.11 -2.88 -1.85
CA THR A 144 -4.57 -3.26 -0.54
C THR A 144 -3.30 -4.09 -0.67
N LYS A 145 -2.42 -4.00 0.32
CA LYS A 145 -1.33 -4.93 0.55
C LYS A 145 -1.74 -5.89 1.67
N VAL A 146 -1.70 -7.15 1.38
CA VAL A 146 -2.01 -8.23 2.33
C VAL A 146 -0.99 -9.35 2.25
N SER A 147 -0.84 -10.14 3.31
CA SER A 147 -0.08 -11.40 3.25
C SER A 147 -0.78 -12.39 2.33
N SER A 148 -0.01 -13.20 1.59
CA SER A 148 -0.56 -14.33 0.82
C SER A 148 -1.40 -15.28 1.70
N ALA A 149 -1.07 -15.40 2.98
CA ALA A 149 -1.82 -16.19 3.95
C ALA A 149 -3.27 -15.69 4.14
N ALA A 150 -3.51 -14.38 4.07
CA ALA A 150 -4.86 -13.82 4.14
C ALA A 150 -5.69 -14.12 2.88
N LEU A 151 -5.03 -14.39 1.74
CA LEU A 151 -5.70 -14.73 0.48
C LEU A 151 -6.13 -16.20 0.36
N GLU A 152 -5.60 -17.09 1.22
CA GLU A 152 -5.88 -18.52 1.19
C GLU A 152 -7.38 -18.86 1.36
N GLY A 153 -8.10 -18.03 2.11
CA GLY A 153 -9.55 -18.16 2.30
C GLY A 153 -10.39 -17.66 1.13
N PHE A 154 -9.78 -16.96 0.17
CA PHE A 154 -10.44 -16.39 -1.00
C PHE A 154 -10.02 -17.12 -2.28
N ALA A 155 -8.73 -17.39 -2.47
CA ALA A 155 -8.19 -17.96 -3.70
C ALA A 155 -7.22 -19.12 -3.38
N ASP A 156 -7.64 -20.34 -3.65
CA ASP A 156 -6.91 -21.58 -3.32
C ASP A 156 -5.43 -21.59 -3.76
N PRO A 157 -5.04 -21.08 -4.95
CA PRO A 157 -3.63 -21.10 -5.36
C PRO A 157 -2.65 -20.45 -4.38
N PHE A 158 -3.12 -19.49 -3.55
CA PHE A 158 -2.26 -18.85 -2.54
C PHE A 158 -1.85 -19.77 -1.40
N LYS A 159 -2.55 -20.89 -1.19
CA LYS A 159 -2.22 -21.89 -0.16
C LYS A 159 -0.81 -22.46 -0.30
N VAL A 160 -0.25 -22.50 -1.53
CA VAL A 160 1.10 -23.02 -1.76
C VAL A 160 2.17 -22.24 -1.00
N PHE A 161 1.98 -20.92 -0.79
CA PHE A 161 2.93 -20.10 -0.05
C PHE A 161 2.94 -20.37 1.47
N GLY A 162 1.87 -20.97 1.99
CA GLY A 162 1.78 -21.38 3.40
C GLY A 162 2.35 -22.78 3.68
N ILE A 163 2.67 -23.58 2.65
CA ILE A 163 3.22 -24.93 2.82
C ILE A 163 4.64 -24.83 3.38
N PRO A 164 4.90 -25.39 4.57
CA PRO A 164 6.21 -25.26 5.19
C PRO A 164 7.29 -25.96 4.36
N TYR A 165 8.47 -25.30 4.26
CA TYR A 165 9.66 -25.77 3.53
C TYR A 165 9.43 -26.16 2.07
N LEU A 166 8.38 -25.60 1.42
CA LEU A 166 8.15 -25.84 0.00
C LEU A 166 9.27 -25.20 -0.87
N PHE A 167 9.73 -24.01 -0.49
CA PHE A 167 10.82 -23.31 -1.15
C PHE A 167 12.15 -23.68 -0.51
N ARG A 168 13.14 -24.01 -1.35
CA ARG A 168 14.48 -24.46 -0.93
C ARG A 168 15.41 -23.30 -0.59
N SER A 169 15.22 -22.17 -1.24
CA SER A 169 16.03 -20.96 -1.02
C SER A 169 15.23 -19.68 -1.36
N ARG A 170 15.78 -18.55 -0.93
CA ARG A 170 15.22 -17.22 -1.25
C ARG A 170 15.32 -16.91 -2.75
N GLU A 171 16.37 -17.37 -3.40
CA GLU A 171 16.58 -17.22 -4.84
C GLU A 171 15.47 -17.94 -5.61
N GLN A 172 15.25 -19.22 -5.33
CA GLN A 172 14.15 -20.01 -5.92
C GLN A 172 12.79 -19.33 -5.65
N PHE A 173 12.56 -18.84 -4.45
CA PHE A 173 11.34 -18.15 -4.10
C PHE A 173 11.09 -16.95 -5.02
N PHE A 174 12.08 -16.09 -5.23
CA PHE A 174 11.94 -14.94 -6.14
C PHE A 174 11.80 -15.35 -7.60
N GLU A 175 12.50 -16.37 -8.06
CA GLU A 175 12.33 -16.91 -9.42
C GLU A 175 10.89 -17.39 -9.66
N VAL A 176 10.31 -18.05 -8.67
CA VAL A 176 8.90 -18.47 -8.72
C VAL A 176 7.97 -17.25 -8.75
N LEU A 177 8.15 -16.27 -7.87
CA LEU A 177 7.29 -15.08 -7.79
C LEU A 177 7.33 -14.23 -9.07
N ASP A 178 8.52 -14.05 -9.63
CA ASP A 178 8.73 -13.21 -10.84
C ASP A 178 8.45 -13.99 -12.14
N GLY A 179 8.45 -15.32 -12.05
CA GLY A 179 8.27 -16.24 -13.15
C GLY A 179 6.81 -16.45 -13.59
N SER A 180 6.60 -17.50 -14.38
CA SER A 180 5.29 -17.89 -14.89
C SER A 180 4.34 -18.34 -13.79
N VAL A 181 4.85 -19.06 -12.79
CA VAL A 181 4.07 -19.57 -11.65
C VAL A 181 3.47 -18.44 -10.83
N GLY A 182 4.29 -17.47 -10.41
CA GLY A 182 3.82 -16.31 -9.67
C GLY A 182 2.79 -15.49 -10.45
N LYS A 183 3.01 -15.29 -11.76
CA LYS A 183 2.05 -14.62 -12.64
C LYS A 183 0.73 -15.39 -12.79
N GLN A 184 0.79 -16.71 -12.86
CA GLN A 184 -0.40 -17.58 -12.88
C GLN A 184 -1.21 -17.42 -11.60
N ILE A 185 -0.55 -17.43 -10.43
CA ILE A 185 -1.21 -17.24 -9.12
C ILE A 185 -1.83 -15.85 -9.03
N LEU A 186 -1.12 -14.77 -9.39
CA LEU A 186 -1.68 -13.41 -9.43
C LEU A 186 -2.88 -13.32 -10.38
N GLY A 187 -2.84 -14.02 -11.51
CA GLY A 187 -3.93 -14.04 -12.50
C GLY A 187 -5.17 -14.82 -12.04
N SER A 188 -5.05 -15.74 -11.07
CA SER A 188 -6.14 -16.57 -10.57
C SER A 188 -7.17 -15.83 -9.71
N THR A 189 -6.94 -14.55 -9.42
CA THR A 189 -7.71 -13.79 -8.43
C THR A 189 -8.97 -13.11 -8.94
N GLU A 190 -9.13 -12.94 -10.26
CA GLU A 190 -10.26 -12.22 -10.86
C GLU A 190 -11.65 -12.80 -10.52
N PRO A 191 -11.85 -14.15 -10.43
CA PRO A 191 -13.12 -14.71 -9.99
C PRO A 191 -13.55 -14.27 -8.59
N TYR A 192 -12.61 -13.77 -7.78
CA TYR A 192 -12.85 -13.31 -6.41
C TYR A 192 -12.97 -11.79 -6.29
N TRP A 193 -13.23 -11.08 -7.40
CA TRP A 193 -13.47 -9.64 -7.48
C TRP A 193 -12.28 -8.75 -7.20
N PHE A 194 -11.07 -9.29 -7.24
CA PHE A 194 -9.82 -8.54 -7.16
C PHE A 194 -8.78 -9.10 -8.14
N ARG A 195 -7.71 -8.34 -8.39
CA ARG A 195 -6.61 -8.71 -9.27
C ARG A 195 -5.27 -8.50 -8.58
N GLY A 196 -4.38 -9.49 -8.67
CA GLY A 196 -3.00 -9.35 -8.24
C GLY A 196 -2.19 -8.41 -9.13
N LEU A 197 -1.38 -7.55 -8.51
CA LEU A 197 -0.49 -6.61 -9.19
C LEU A 197 0.98 -7.01 -9.08
N ALA A 198 1.46 -7.26 -7.86
CA ALA A 198 2.86 -7.57 -7.58
C ALA A 198 3.02 -8.32 -6.26
N TYR A 199 4.18 -8.95 -6.08
CA TYR A 199 4.63 -9.52 -4.81
C TYR A 199 5.69 -8.61 -4.17
N PHE A 200 5.57 -8.39 -2.85
CA PHE A 200 6.60 -7.83 -2.02
C PHE A 200 7.26 -8.92 -1.19
N ASP A 201 8.54 -8.74 -0.90
CA ASP A 201 9.28 -9.61 0.00
C ASP A 201 8.75 -9.47 1.43
N SER A 202 8.54 -10.60 2.10
CA SER A 202 8.25 -10.65 3.53
C SER A 202 9.10 -11.69 4.25
N GLY A 203 10.23 -12.06 3.65
CA GLY A 203 11.23 -12.95 4.21
C GLY A 203 10.71 -14.34 4.56
N ALA A 204 11.46 -15.02 5.40
CA ALA A 204 11.06 -16.28 6.01
C ALA A 204 10.45 -16.05 7.39
N ARG A 205 9.47 -16.88 7.75
CA ARG A 205 8.78 -16.82 9.03
C ARG A 205 9.38 -17.81 9.99
N SER A 206 9.55 -17.38 11.23
CA SER A 206 10.17 -18.12 12.33
C SER A 206 9.38 -17.95 13.61
N PHE A 207 9.51 -18.90 14.54
CA PHE A 207 8.81 -18.84 15.83
C PHE A 207 9.46 -17.83 16.78
N TYR A 208 8.65 -17.11 17.52
CA TYR A 208 9.08 -16.30 18.66
C TYR A 208 8.11 -16.43 19.82
N THR A 209 8.64 -16.43 21.04
CA THR A 209 7.89 -16.83 22.23
C THR A 209 8.21 -15.97 23.44
N VAL A 210 7.24 -15.85 24.33
CA VAL A 210 7.36 -15.08 25.57
C VAL A 210 8.32 -15.76 26.56
N ASN A 211 8.25 -17.09 26.73
CA ASN A 211 8.92 -17.75 27.86
C ASN A 211 9.64 -19.07 27.54
N LYS A 212 9.56 -19.59 26.30
CA LYS A 212 10.10 -20.94 25.99
C LYS A 212 10.87 -20.93 24.67
N GLN A 213 12.07 -21.49 24.67
CA GLN A 213 12.86 -21.71 23.45
C GLN A 213 12.20 -22.77 22.57
N ILE A 214 12.25 -22.59 21.26
CA ILE A 214 11.80 -23.57 20.27
C ILE A 214 13.01 -24.04 19.47
N ARG A 215 13.44 -25.26 19.74
CA ARG A 215 14.58 -25.93 19.08
C ARG A 215 14.16 -27.10 18.21
N THR A 216 13.02 -27.70 18.53
CA THR A 216 12.41 -28.81 17.78
C THR A 216 10.89 -28.66 17.77
N PRO A 217 10.15 -29.36 16.89
CA PRO A 217 8.69 -29.36 16.91
C PRO A 217 8.07 -29.73 18.25
N GLU A 218 8.73 -30.63 19.01
CA GLU A 218 8.28 -31.06 20.33
C GLU A 218 8.17 -29.92 21.34
N ASP A 219 8.98 -28.86 21.18
CA ASP A 219 8.94 -27.69 22.04
C ASP A 219 7.65 -26.91 21.91
N LEU A 220 6.94 -27.05 20.78
CA LEU A 220 5.64 -26.40 20.52
C LEU A 220 4.48 -27.07 21.27
N LYS A 221 4.67 -28.29 21.79
CA LYS A 221 3.62 -29.02 22.53
C LYS A 221 3.15 -28.23 23.76
N GLY A 222 1.84 -28.03 23.82
CA GLY A 222 1.17 -27.32 24.91
C GLY A 222 1.22 -25.80 24.79
N LEU A 223 1.91 -25.23 23.78
CA LEU A 223 1.93 -23.80 23.53
C LEU A 223 0.78 -23.37 22.61
N LYS A 224 0.20 -22.23 22.93
CA LYS A 224 -0.73 -21.48 22.09
C LYS A 224 0.07 -20.52 21.21
N ILE A 225 0.28 -20.86 19.97
CA ILE A 225 1.02 -20.04 19.02
C ILE A 225 0.04 -19.28 18.16
N ARG A 226 0.16 -17.97 18.18
CA ARG A 226 -0.61 -17.13 17.25
C ARG A 226 -0.17 -17.41 15.81
N VAL A 227 -1.13 -17.60 14.96
CA VAL A 227 -0.94 -17.67 13.49
C VAL A 227 -1.81 -16.63 12.80
N GLN A 228 -1.54 -16.38 11.53
CA GLN A 228 -2.46 -15.60 10.67
C GLN A 228 -3.78 -16.36 10.52
N LYS A 229 -4.84 -15.70 10.07
CA LYS A 229 -6.13 -16.33 9.71
C LYS A 229 -5.98 -17.12 8.40
N SER A 230 -5.15 -18.13 8.41
CA SER A 230 -4.77 -19.01 7.32
C SER A 230 -5.09 -20.47 7.68
N PRO A 231 -5.88 -21.17 6.87
CA PRO A 231 -6.10 -22.60 7.05
C PRO A 231 -4.79 -23.41 7.05
N ILE A 232 -3.84 -23.01 6.20
CA ILE A 232 -2.54 -23.70 6.08
C ILE A 232 -1.68 -23.47 7.32
N ALA A 233 -1.65 -22.24 7.86
CA ALA A 233 -0.91 -21.96 9.11
C ALA A 233 -1.50 -22.73 10.31
N VAL A 234 -2.83 -22.86 10.37
CA VAL A 234 -3.49 -23.69 11.41
C VAL A 234 -3.09 -25.16 11.26
N GLU A 235 -3.07 -25.68 10.05
CA GLU A 235 -2.66 -27.07 9.77
C GLU A 235 -1.17 -27.29 10.06
N MET A 236 -0.30 -26.36 9.65
CA MET A 236 1.13 -26.40 9.93
C MET A 236 1.38 -26.51 11.45
N MET A 237 0.72 -25.68 12.26
CA MET A 237 0.86 -25.73 13.71
C MET A 237 0.43 -27.08 14.29
N LYS A 238 -0.66 -27.65 13.78
CA LYS A 238 -1.09 -29.01 14.17
C LYS A 238 -0.05 -30.07 13.79
N THR A 239 0.55 -29.94 12.60
CA THR A 239 1.60 -30.82 12.09
C THR A 239 2.84 -30.76 12.98
N PHE A 240 3.22 -29.60 13.48
CA PHE A 240 4.32 -29.42 14.43
C PHE A 240 3.95 -29.75 15.89
N GLY A 241 2.70 -30.14 16.19
CA GLY A 241 2.25 -30.52 17.51
C GLY A 241 1.88 -29.37 18.45
N GLY A 242 1.85 -28.13 17.97
CA GLY A 242 1.42 -26.95 18.70
C GLY A 242 -0.08 -26.65 18.55
N SER A 243 -0.58 -25.69 19.32
CA SER A 243 -1.96 -25.19 19.23
C SER A 243 -1.99 -23.85 18.48
N ALA A 244 -2.64 -23.82 17.31
CA ALA A 244 -2.85 -22.60 16.55
C ALA A 244 -3.92 -21.71 17.19
N THR A 245 -3.64 -20.43 17.32
CA THR A 245 -4.58 -19.41 17.77
C THR A 245 -4.62 -18.28 16.72
N PRO A 246 -5.56 -18.31 15.75
CA PRO A 246 -5.69 -17.25 14.77
C PRO A 246 -6.11 -15.93 15.41
N VAL A 247 -5.25 -14.89 15.31
CA VAL A 247 -5.49 -13.55 15.85
C VAL A 247 -5.08 -12.52 14.80
N ASP A 248 -5.84 -11.45 14.67
CA ASP A 248 -5.52 -10.34 13.76
C ASP A 248 -4.21 -9.64 14.17
N TRP A 249 -3.52 -9.07 13.16
CA TRP A 249 -2.22 -8.44 13.38
C TRP A 249 -2.25 -7.33 14.42
N GLY A 250 -3.25 -6.46 14.37
CA GLY A 250 -3.38 -5.33 15.29
C GLY A 250 -3.64 -5.71 16.76
N GLU A 251 -4.02 -6.96 17.02
CA GLU A 251 -4.32 -7.47 18.37
C GLU A 251 -3.14 -8.25 18.99
N LEU A 252 -2.13 -8.59 18.17
CA LEU A 252 -1.11 -9.55 18.54
C LEU A 252 -0.19 -9.07 19.67
N TYR A 253 0.24 -7.79 19.68
CA TYR A 253 1.05 -7.24 20.76
C TYR A 253 0.37 -7.44 22.12
N THR A 254 -0.90 -7.07 22.22
CA THR A 254 -1.70 -7.21 23.43
C THR A 254 -1.89 -8.68 23.81
N ALA A 255 -2.10 -9.57 22.84
CA ALA A 255 -2.25 -11.00 23.07
C ALA A 255 -0.97 -11.64 23.63
N LEU A 256 0.21 -11.24 23.16
CA LEU A 256 1.51 -11.64 23.70
C LEU A 256 1.73 -11.07 25.10
N GLN A 257 1.52 -9.77 25.29
CA GLN A 257 1.73 -9.08 26.56
C GLN A 257 0.84 -9.65 27.68
N SER A 258 -0.39 -10.00 27.34
CA SER A 258 -1.36 -10.56 28.31
C SER A 258 -1.29 -12.09 28.43
N ASN A 259 -0.35 -12.77 27.76
CA ASN A 259 -0.22 -14.22 27.71
C ASN A 259 -1.49 -14.97 27.22
N VAL A 260 -2.31 -14.33 26.40
CA VAL A 260 -3.42 -15.00 25.68
C VAL A 260 -2.84 -16.04 24.72
N VAL A 261 -1.67 -15.72 24.13
CA VAL A 261 -0.83 -16.62 23.37
C VAL A 261 0.57 -16.70 23.99
N ASP A 262 1.23 -17.85 23.88
CA ASP A 262 2.57 -18.08 24.39
C ASP A 262 3.66 -17.62 23.44
N GLY A 263 3.30 -17.36 22.17
CA GLY A 263 4.19 -16.93 21.12
C GLY A 263 3.45 -16.74 19.81
N ALA A 264 4.22 -16.47 18.78
CA ALA A 264 3.73 -16.34 17.40
C ALA A 264 4.82 -16.78 16.41
N GLU A 265 4.53 -16.64 15.13
CA GLU A 265 5.49 -16.84 14.05
C GLU A 265 5.42 -15.67 13.09
N ASN A 266 6.58 -15.16 12.69
CA ASN A 266 6.70 -14.08 11.69
C ASN A 266 8.18 -13.86 11.30
N ASN A 267 8.41 -12.92 10.40
CA ASN A 267 9.70 -12.40 10.00
C ASN A 267 10.24 -11.34 11.00
N THR A 268 11.53 -11.10 10.97
CA THR A 268 12.20 -10.20 11.91
C THR A 268 11.78 -8.73 11.80
N PRO A 269 11.63 -8.10 10.59
CA PRO A 269 11.14 -6.74 10.47
C PRO A 269 9.75 -6.50 11.09
N SER A 270 8.85 -7.46 10.95
CA SER A 270 7.53 -7.35 11.56
C SER A 270 7.58 -7.42 13.08
N VAL A 271 8.48 -8.26 13.65
CA VAL A 271 8.65 -8.39 15.11
C VAL A 271 9.13 -7.08 15.72
N THR A 272 10.11 -6.42 15.09
CA THR A 272 10.66 -5.17 15.63
C THR A 272 9.75 -3.96 15.39
N THR A 273 9.23 -3.79 14.17
CA THR A 273 8.40 -2.62 13.85
C THR A 273 7.04 -2.62 14.56
N ALA A 274 6.57 -3.78 15.02
CA ALA A 274 5.38 -3.91 15.86
C ALA A 274 5.70 -4.05 17.36
N PHE A 275 6.96 -3.83 17.75
CA PHE A 275 7.43 -3.87 19.13
C PHE A 275 7.20 -5.20 19.86
N HIS A 276 7.02 -6.32 19.14
CA HIS A 276 6.84 -7.63 19.76
C HIS A 276 8.10 -8.05 20.53
N HIS A 277 9.28 -7.61 20.14
CA HIS A 277 10.56 -7.85 20.82
C HIS A 277 10.58 -7.31 22.27
N GLU A 278 9.70 -6.39 22.64
CA GLU A 278 9.58 -5.90 24.02
C GLU A 278 8.86 -6.92 24.96
N VAL A 279 8.08 -7.83 24.39
CA VAL A 279 7.21 -8.74 25.13
C VAL A 279 7.56 -10.22 24.94
N VAL A 280 8.58 -10.53 24.12
CA VAL A 280 9.07 -11.91 23.89
C VAL A 280 10.53 -12.01 24.30
N LYS A 281 10.96 -13.24 24.63
CA LYS A 281 12.36 -13.52 25.07
C LYS A 281 13.15 -14.32 24.06
N TYR A 282 12.49 -15.02 23.15
CA TYR A 282 13.14 -15.97 22.25
C TYR A 282 12.65 -15.77 20.82
N TYR A 283 13.57 -15.80 19.87
CA TYR A 283 13.30 -15.88 18.44
C TYR A 283 14.07 -17.05 17.85
N SER A 284 13.37 -18.06 17.36
CA SER A 284 13.95 -19.31 16.85
C SER A 284 13.93 -19.31 15.32
N VAL A 285 15.08 -19.07 14.70
CA VAL A 285 15.27 -18.92 13.25
C VAL A 285 15.14 -20.27 12.55
N ASN A 286 13.95 -20.84 12.54
CA ASN A 286 13.67 -22.10 11.86
C ASN A 286 13.16 -21.94 10.43
N GLU A 287 12.76 -20.72 10.01
CA GLU A 287 12.42 -20.33 8.64
C GLU A 287 11.46 -21.29 7.95
N HIS A 288 10.37 -21.63 8.63
CA HIS A 288 9.48 -22.70 8.22
C HIS A 288 8.61 -22.38 7.00
N THR A 289 8.31 -21.10 6.71
CA THR A 289 7.53 -20.69 5.53
C THR A 289 8.02 -19.38 4.93
N MET A 290 7.79 -19.19 3.63
CA MET A 290 8.01 -17.95 2.90
C MET A 290 6.68 -17.49 2.29
N CYS A 291 5.95 -16.63 3.02
CA CYS A 291 4.65 -16.09 2.61
C CYS A 291 4.83 -14.68 2.05
N PRO A 292 4.79 -14.46 0.73
CA PRO A 292 4.99 -13.11 0.20
C PRO A 292 3.83 -12.20 0.59
N ASP A 293 4.10 -10.91 0.67
CA ASP A 293 3.06 -9.90 0.66
C ASP A 293 2.58 -9.69 -0.78
N VAL A 294 1.28 -9.47 -0.96
CA VAL A 294 0.65 -9.33 -2.26
C VAL A 294 -0.06 -7.99 -2.36
N ILE A 295 0.23 -7.25 -3.42
CA ILE A 295 -0.51 -6.05 -3.75
C ILE A 295 -1.65 -6.45 -4.67
N ILE A 296 -2.88 -6.19 -4.26
CA ILE A 296 -4.10 -6.51 -5.01
C ILE A 296 -4.94 -5.26 -5.22
N ILE A 297 -5.62 -5.20 -6.37
CA ILE A 297 -6.53 -4.10 -6.75
C ILE A 297 -7.96 -4.62 -6.91
N SER A 298 -8.94 -3.82 -6.52
CA SER A 298 -10.36 -4.10 -6.80
C SER A 298 -10.58 -4.30 -8.29
N LEU A 299 -11.28 -5.39 -8.67
CA LEU A 299 -11.64 -5.62 -10.06
C LEU A 299 -12.53 -4.51 -10.60
N ALA A 300 -13.42 -3.96 -9.76
CA ALA A 300 -14.27 -2.83 -10.13
C ALA A 300 -13.47 -1.56 -10.44
N THR A 301 -12.41 -1.27 -9.66
CA THR A 301 -11.48 -0.17 -9.94
C THR A 301 -10.66 -0.47 -11.19
N TRP A 302 -10.08 -1.68 -11.30
CA TRP A 302 -9.29 -2.10 -12.46
C TRP A 302 -10.04 -1.94 -13.79
N GLN A 303 -11.31 -2.31 -13.83
CA GLN A 303 -12.14 -2.18 -15.02
C GLN A 303 -12.42 -0.74 -15.45
N LYS A 304 -12.43 0.20 -14.50
CA LYS A 304 -12.59 1.64 -14.76
C LYS A 304 -11.32 2.34 -15.24
N LEU A 305 -10.14 1.70 -15.07
CA LEU A 305 -8.88 2.23 -15.56
C LEU A 305 -8.78 2.04 -17.07
N THR A 306 -8.26 3.05 -17.76
CA THR A 306 -7.83 2.94 -19.15
C THR A 306 -6.63 1.99 -19.26
N GLU A 307 -6.34 1.48 -20.45
CA GLU A 307 -5.17 0.63 -20.68
C GLU A 307 -3.86 1.33 -20.28
N GLN A 308 -3.75 2.61 -20.58
CA GLN A 308 -2.59 3.42 -20.21
C GLN A 308 -2.44 3.56 -18.69
N GLU A 309 -3.53 3.79 -17.95
CA GLU A 309 -3.52 3.88 -16.49
C GLU A 309 -3.14 2.52 -15.85
N ARG A 310 -3.65 1.43 -16.40
CA ARG A 310 -3.27 0.07 -15.99
C ARG A 310 -1.78 -0.21 -16.22
N ASN A 311 -1.25 0.27 -17.33
CA ASN A 311 0.17 0.13 -17.65
C ASN A 311 1.06 0.91 -16.68
N TRP A 312 0.71 2.18 -16.37
CA TRP A 312 1.43 2.97 -15.36
C TRP A 312 1.40 2.30 -13.99
N LEU A 313 0.25 1.81 -13.58
CA LEU A 313 0.10 1.15 -12.28
C LEU A 313 0.92 -0.15 -12.19
N ARG A 314 0.94 -0.99 -13.24
CA ARG A 314 1.78 -2.19 -13.29
C ARG A 314 3.27 -1.82 -13.18
N GLN A 315 3.74 -0.88 -14.01
CA GLN A 315 5.14 -0.45 -13.97
C GLN A 315 5.53 0.13 -12.61
N ALA A 316 4.64 0.87 -11.95
CA ALA A 316 4.87 1.39 -10.60
C ALA A 316 4.96 0.25 -9.57
N ALA A 317 4.09 -0.76 -9.67
CA ALA A 317 4.09 -1.93 -8.77
C ALA A 317 5.35 -2.79 -8.96
N ASP A 318 5.75 -3.06 -10.21
CA ASP A 318 6.97 -3.82 -10.52
C ASP A 318 8.23 -3.11 -10.01
N ALA A 319 8.34 -1.79 -10.24
CA ALA A 319 9.46 -1.00 -9.72
C ALA A 319 9.50 -0.99 -8.20
N ALA A 320 8.33 -0.92 -7.54
CA ALA A 320 8.22 -0.93 -6.10
C ALA A 320 8.60 -2.29 -5.51
N ALA A 321 8.27 -3.40 -6.16
CA ALA A 321 8.67 -4.74 -5.72
C ALA A 321 10.20 -4.88 -5.66
N ILE A 322 10.89 -4.42 -6.71
CA ILE A 322 12.37 -4.44 -6.75
C ILE A 322 12.98 -3.54 -5.67
N TYR A 323 12.40 -2.35 -5.46
CA TYR A 323 12.88 -1.40 -4.46
C TYR A 323 12.66 -1.93 -3.03
N GLN A 324 11.49 -2.47 -2.76
CA GLN A 324 11.11 -2.99 -1.45
C GLN A 324 12.00 -4.18 -1.03
N ARG A 325 12.37 -5.09 -1.94
CA ARG A 325 13.29 -6.21 -1.66
C ARG A 325 14.65 -5.72 -1.14
N LYS A 326 15.15 -4.60 -1.65
CA LYS A 326 16.41 -4.00 -1.15
C LYS A 326 16.24 -3.46 0.27
N LEU A 327 15.16 -2.72 0.50
CA LEU A 327 14.84 -2.21 1.84
C LEU A 327 14.61 -3.35 2.84
N TRP A 328 13.99 -4.45 2.38
CA TRP A 328 13.74 -5.62 3.20
C TRP A 328 15.05 -6.24 3.71
N ALA A 329 15.99 -6.50 2.82
CA ALA A 329 17.27 -7.11 3.19
C ALA A 329 18.05 -6.29 4.23
N GLU A 330 18.00 -4.96 4.14
CA GLU A 330 18.58 -4.06 5.13
C GLU A 330 17.83 -4.11 6.46
N GLN A 331 16.51 -4.04 6.42
CA GLN A 331 15.67 -4.05 7.62
C GLN A 331 15.74 -5.39 8.36
N GLU A 332 15.81 -6.50 7.64
CA GLU A 332 15.92 -7.84 8.22
C GLU A 332 17.18 -7.97 9.09
N LYS A 333 18.33 -7.49 8.59
CA LYS A 333 19.59 -7.44 9.36
C LYS A 333 19.47 -6.52 10.57
N GLN A 334 18.98 -5.31 10.40
CA GLN A 334 18.81 -4.33 11.49
C GLN A 334 17.88 -4.86 12.58
N SER A 335 16.83 -5.60 12.19
CA SER A 335 15.86 -6.17 13.12
C SER A 335 16.45 -7.26 13.99
N LEU A 336 17.35 -8.09 13.48
CA LEU A 336 18.07 -9.07 14.30
C LEU A 336 18.94 -8.38 15.35
N GLU A 337 19.73 -7.39 14.94
CA GLU A 337 20.58 -6.59 15.84
C GLU A 337 19.75 -5.87 16.92
N GLU A 338 18.59 -5.32 16.54
CA GLU A 338 17.67 -4.64 17.46
C GLU A 338 17.07 -5.62 18.48
N MET A 339 16.62 -6.81 18.07
CA MET A 339 16.11 -7.82 18.97
C MET A 339 17.16 -8.26 20.00
N GLU A 340 18.39 -8.53 19.56
CA GLU A 340 19.50 -8.89 20.45
C GLU A 340 19.82 -7.77 21.45
N ALA A 341 19.84 -6.50 21.00
CA ALA A 341 20.06 -5.34 21.83
C ALA A 341 18.98 -5.16 22.92
N HIS A 342 17.75 -5.61 22.65
CA HIS A 342 16.63 -5.62 23.61
C HIS A 342 16.58 -6.90 24.46
N GLY A 343 17.57 -7.79 24.33
CA GLY A 343 17.68 -8.99 25.17
C GLY A 343 16.86 -10.17 24.70
N VAL A 344 16.39 -10.18 23.44
CA VAL A 344 15.81 -11.36 22.83
C VAL A 344 16.92 -12.33 22.46
N GLU A 345 16.85 -13.54 22.94
CA GLU A 345 17.78 -14.62 22.59
C GLU A 345 17.44 -15.16 21.19
N ILE A 346 18.38 -14.99 20.24
CA ILE A 346 18.24 -15.52 18.87
C ILE A 346 18.78 -16.95 18.86
N ILE A 347 17.93 -17.90 18.47
CA ILE A 347 18.21 -19.33 18.45
C ILE A 347 18.24 -19.79 16.99
N TYR A 348 19.26 -20.55 16.63
CA TYR A 348 19.39 -21.18 15.31
C TYR A 348 19.20 -22.70 15.48
N PRO A 349 17.96 -23.21 15.42
CA PRO A 349 17.71 -24.65 15.57
C PRO A 349 18.13 -25.40 14.31
N ASP A 350 18.39 -26.71 14.47
CA ASP A 350 18.42 -27.61 13.33
C ASP A 350 17.03 -27.63 12.67
N LYS A 351 16.97 -27.36 11.37
CA LYS A 351 15.72 -27.32 10.61
C LYS A 351 15.21 -28.71 10.24
N GLN A 352 16.09 -29.72 10.23
CA GLN A 352 15.72 -31.06 9.76
C GLN A 352 14.53 -31.65 10.52
N PRO A 353 14.44 -31.59 11.87
CA PRO A 353 13.27 -32.12 12.60
C PRO A 353 11.95 -31.41 12.19
N PHE A 354 11.99 -30.15 11.87
CA PHE A 354 10.81 -29.41 11.38
C PHE A 354 10.45 -29.81 9.94
N MET A 355 11.45 -30.03 9.09
CA MET A 355 11.24 -30.50 7.71
C MET A 355 10.64 -31.91 7.71
N ASP A 356 11.15 -32.81 8.58
CA ASP A 356 10.64 -34.17 8.73
C ASP A 356 9.18 -34.16 9.22
N ALA A 357 8.86 -33.31 10.19
CA ALA A 357 7.50 -33.14 10.67
C ALA A 357 6.56 -32.56 9.59
N ALA A 358 7.04 -31.68 8.71
CA ALA A 358 6.28 -31.09 7.62
C ALA A 358 6.07 -32.03 6.42
N ALA A 359 6.93 -33.04 6.24
CA ALA A 359 6.93 -33.88 5.05
C ALA A 359 5.57 -34.55 4.74
N PRO A 360 4.78 -35.06 5.69
CA PRO A 360 3.46 -35.62 5.41
C PRO A 360 2.46 -34.55 4.86
N MET A 361 2.58 -33.31 5.31
CA MET A 361 1.76 -32.21 4.82
C MET A 361 2.11 -31.88 3.38
N ILE A 362 3.39 -31.76 3.06
CA ILE A 362 3.89 -31.49 1.70
C ILE A 362 3.42 -32.60 0.74
N GLU A 363 3.57 -33.87 1.13
CA GLU A 363 3.17 -35.00 0.31
C GLU A 363 1.67 -35.04 0.05
N ARG A 364 0.85 -34.68 1.03
CA ARG A 364 -0.60 -34.57 0.85
C ARG A 364 -0.96 -33.51 -0.20
N PHE A 365 -0.33 -32.33 -0.14
CA PHE A 365 -0.55 -31.28 -1.14
C PHE A 365 -0.06 -31.68 -2.53
N LYS A 366 1.05 -32.40 -2.63
CA LYS A 366 1.53 -32.96 -3.91
C LYS A 366 0.55 -33.95 -4.53
N ASN A 367 -0.16 -34.72 -3.71
CA ASN A 367 -1.15 -35.68 -4.19
C ASN A 367 -2.55 -35.09 -4.41
N ASP A 368 -2.74 -33.79 -4.07
CA ASP A 368 -4.01 -33.09 -4.33
C ASP A 368 -4.02 -32.58 -5.77
N PRO A 369 -5.01 -32.99 -6.60
CA PRO A 369 -5.09 -32.58 -8.01
C PRO A 369 -5.13 -31.06 -8.22
N VAL A 370 -5.56 -30.28 -7.21
CA VAL A 370 -5.63 -28.83 -7.29
C VAL A 370 -4.24 -28.21 -7.21
N PHE A 371 -3.32 -28.82 -6.47
CA PHE A 371 -2.00 -28.25 -6.16
C PHE A 371 -0.85 -28.99 -6.84
N HIS A 372 -1.06 -30.22 -7.32
CA HIS A 372 -0.03 -31.07 -7.89
C HIS A 372 0.83 -30.33 -8.93
N ASP A 373 0.20 -29.84 -9.99
CA ASP A 373 0.92 -29.17 -11.09
C ASP A 373 1.64 -27.90 -10.62
N LEU A 374 1.05 -27.18 -9.67
CA LEU A 374 1.61 -25.92 -9.15
C LEU A 374 2.85 -26.22 -8.27
N ILE A 375 2.78 -27.22 -7.42
CA ILE A 375 3.91 -27.65 -6.59
C ILE A 375 5.04 -28.20 -7.43
N ASP A 376 4.73 -29.01 -8.45
CA ASP A 376 5.73 -29.53 -9.38
C ASP A 376 6.44 -28.40 -10.14
N GLN A 377 5.71 -27.40 -10.61
CA GLN A 377 6.31 -26.23 -11.26
C GLN A 377 7.22 -25.46 -10.29
N ILE A 378 6.80 -25.26 -9.04
CA ILE A 378 7.60 -24.59 -8.01
C ILE A 378 8.89 -25.38 -7.75
N GLN A 379 8.81 -26.70 -7.59
CA GLN A 379 9.96 -27.55 -7.24
C GLN A 379 10.94 -27.66 -8.41
N ASN A 380 10.47 -27.64 -9.64
CA ASN A 380 11.28 -27.70 -10.87
C ASN A 380 11.82 -26.33 -11.32
N THR A 381 11.39 -25.24 -10.70
CA THR A 381 12.03 -23.92 -10.87
C THR A 381 13.43 -24.02 -10.25
N HIS A 382 14.48 -23.64 -10.94
CA HIS A 382 15.89 -23.79 -10.53
C HIS A 382 16.61 -25.08 -11.00
N GLU A 383 15.90 -26.09 -11.48
CA GLU A 383 16.58 -27.28 -12.04
C GLU A 383 17.01 -27.11 -13.50
N LYS A 384 16.58 -26.03 -14.17
CA LYS A 384 16.85 -25.79 -15.60
C LYS A 384 18.18 -25.12 -15.88
N ASP A 385 18.89 -24.64 -14.86
CA ASP A 385 20.14 -23.88 -14.99
C ASP A 385 21.41 -24.67 -14.53
N ASN A 386 21.29 -25.99 -14.33
CA ASN A 386 22.43 -26.89 -14.00
C ASN A 386 22.72 -27.89 -15.14
#